data_fa1422fe0c854b64640da84601d4c61b
#
_entry.id   fa1422fe0c854b64640da84601d4c61b
#
_cell.length_a   1.000
_cell.length_b   1.000
_cell.length_c   1.000
_cell.angle_alpha   90.00
_cell.angle_beta   90.00
_cell.angle_gamma   90.00
#
_symmetry.space_group_name_H-M   'P 1'
#
loop_
_entity.id
_entity.type
_entity.pdbx_description
1 polymer ?
#
loop_
_entity_poly.entity_id
_entity_poly.type
_entity_poly.pdbx_seq_one_letter_code
_entity_poly.pdbx_strand_id
1 'polypeptide(L)'
;MGACDFRCCTCLPLFVVMFGDSPNDLLNNLNEEHPLVVAVEYISKEESADVAAGSASAKHGVTGILAVQGAFAEHAAMLDRLGAPWKLLRAAEDFDDSIDRVILPGGESTTQGKLLRSTGLFEPIAAHIAAGKPVFGTCAGMILLARKLDNDSNIYFGALDAVVRRNAYGRQLGSFAATADFGSSSGDSAVLVEPGERVPGFADSASGAGSTTEISSDSIVLKDFPLVFIRGPFVAEVGSAATVETSLSGNVVGLRQGKILATAFHPELTDDTRIHELFLSL
;
A
#
# COMPACT_ATOMS: atom_id res chain seq x y z
N MET A 1 -15.34 -19.18 48.42
CA MET A 1 -14.79 -20.39 47.75
C MET A 1 -15.49 -20.54 46.43
N GLY A 2 -14.89 -20.21 45.36
CA GLY A 2 -15.42 -20.29 44.01
C GLY A 2 -14.27 -20.11 43.06
N ALA A 3 -13.81 -21.19 42.44
CA ALA A 3 -12.65 -21.24 41.57
C ALA A 3 -12.94 -20.53 40.26
N CYS A 4 -12.10 -19.61 39.83
CA CYS A 4 -12.05 -19.09 38.48
C CYS A 4 -11.22 -20.03 37.62
N ASP A 5 -11.85 -20.58 36.59
CA ASP A 5 -11.21 -21.38 35.53
C ASP A 5 -10.39 -20.47 34.64
N PHE A 6 -9.07 -20.67 34.66
CA PHE A 6 -8.13 -20.10 33.68
C PHE A 6 -8.04 -21.04 32.48
N ARG A 7 -8.68 -20.65 31.38
CA ARG A 7 -8.36 -21.23 30.06
C ARG A 7 -8.34 -20.14 29.01
N CYS A 8 -7.23 -20.17 28.29
CA CYS A 8 -6.97 -19.54 27.01
C CYS A 8 -6.38 -18.12 27.04
N CYS A 9 -5.08 -18.04 27.32
CA CYS A 9 -4.23 -16.97 26.83
C CYS A 9 -3.41 -17.51 25.66
N THR A 10 -3.85 -17.25 24.43
CA THR A 10 -2.96 -17.28 23.26
C THR A 10 -2.32 -15.91 23.13
N CYS A 11 -1.06 -15.82 23.53
CA CYS A 11 -0.26 -14.60 23.35
C CYS A 11 0.07 -14.41 21.87
N LEU A 12 -0.56 -13.43 21.22
CA LEU A 12 -0.10 -12.85 19.96
C LEU A 12 0.71 -11.58 20.28
N PRO A 13 1.81 -11.28 19.57
CA PRO A 13 2.57 -10.08 19.82
C PRO A 13 1.76 -8.83 19.46
N LEU A 14 1.62 -7.96 20.43
CA LEU A 14 0.92 -6.70 20.32
C LEU A 14 1.85 -5.67 19.64
N PHE A 15 1.45 -5.14 18.50
CA PHE A 15 2.06 -3.94 17.92
C PHE A 15 1.20 -2.73 18.31
N VAL A 16 1.78 -1.75 18.97
CA VAL A 16 1.08 -0.54 19.37
C VAL A 16 1.54 0.62 18.47
N VAL A 17 0.62 1.23 17.75
CA VAL A 17 0.81 2.54 17.11
C VAL A 17 0.16 3.57 18.04
N MET A 18 0.93 4.43 18.66
CA MET A 18 0.40 5.57 19.38
C MET A 18 0.15 6.72 18.42
N PHE A 19 -1.11 7.10 18.28
CA PHE A 19 -1.48 8.39 17.70
C PHE A 19 -1.48 9.40 18.84
N GLY A 20 -0.60 10.40 18.76
CA GLY A 20 -0.74 11.58 19.60
C GLY A 20 -1.90 12.43 19.09
N ASP A 21 -2.61 13.13 20.00
CA ASP A 21 -3.73 14.00 19.69
C ASP A 21 -3.35 15.24 18.83
N SER A 22 -2.06 15.35 18.43
CA SER A 22 -1.56 16.40 17.54
C SER A 22 -0.29 15.96 16.82
N PRO A 23 -0.12 16.30 15.52
CA PRO A 23 1.12 16.04 14.76
C PRO A 23 2.37 16.70 15.37
N ASN A 24 2.22 17.72 16.19
CA ASN A 24 3.32 18.43 16.85
C ASN A 24 3.89 17.68 18.08
N ASP A 25 3.15 16.75 18.67
CA ASP A 25 3.62 15.98 19.83
C ASP A 25 4.61 14.87 19.43
N LEU A 26 4.56 14.40 18.20
CA LEU A 26 5.48 13.39 17.65
C LEU A 26 6.88 13.93 17.39
N LEU A 27 7.02 15.22 17.06
CA LEU A 27 8.30 15.83 16.71
C LEU A 27 9.11 16.27 17.94
N ASN A 28 8.47 16.54 19.08
CA ASN A 28 9.14 17.02 20.29
C ASN A 28 9.71 15.90 21.17
N ASN A 29 9.35 14.63 20.95
CA ASN A 29 9.77 13.50 21.78
C ASN A 29 10.90 12.64 21.16
N LEU A 30 11.51 13.07 20.04
CA LEU A 30 12.56 12.29 19.38
C LEU A 30 13.97 12.41 20.02
N ASN A 31 14.13 13.15 21.11
CA ASN A 31 15.44 13.42 21.70
C ASN A 31 15.76 12.69 23.02
N GLU A 32 14.91 11.78 23.51
CA GLU A 32 15.24 10.96 24.66
C GLU A 32 15.25 9.48 24.33
N GLU A 33 16.29 8.78 24.80
CA GLU A 33 16.60 7.36 24.59
C GLU A 33 15.53 6.44 25.19
N HIS A 34 14.38 6.27 24.50
CA HIS A 34 13.44 5.22 24.83
C HIS A 34 13.10 4.39 23.59
N PRO A 35 13.10 3.04 23.69
CA PRO A 35 12.69 2.20 22.58
C PRO A 35 11.21 2.45 22.27
N LEU A 36 10.92 2.85 21.02
CA LEU A 36 9.56 2.98 20.50
C LEU A 36 8.86 1.62 20.60
N VAL A 37 8.01 1.46 21.58
CA VAL A 37 7.05 0.37 21.65
C VAL A 37 5.81 0.83 20.91
N VAL A 38 5.59 0.27 19.74
CA VAL A 38 4.39 0.54 18.94
C VAL A 38 3.36 -0.53 19.26
N ALA A 39 2.30 -0.17 19.97
CA ALA A 39 1.18 -1.06 20.27
C ALA A 39 0.01 -0.78 19.29
N VAL A 40 -0.46 -1.79 18.60
CA VAL A 40 -1.71 -1.74 17.82
C VAL A 40 -2.80 -2.35 18.67
N GLU A 41 -3.74 -1.55 19.09
CA GLU A 41 -4.95 -2.04 19.76
C GLU A 41 -5.89 -2.62 18.70
N TYR A 42 -6.04 -3.93 18.69
CA TYR A 42 -6.96 -4.63 17.82
C TYR A 42 -8.37 -4.48 18.39
N ILE A 43 -9.19 -3.63 17.79
CA ILE A 43 -10.62 -3.61 18.06
C ILE A 43 -11.21 -4.81 17.34
N SER A 44 -11.44 -5.90 18.08
CA SER A 44 -12.26 -7.00 17.63
C SER A 44 -13.73 -6.55 17.61
N LYS A 45 -14.18 -5.91 16.54
CA LYS A 45 -15.58 -5.92 16.18
C LYS A 45 -15.83 -7.21 15.42
N GLU A 46 -16.32 -8.21 16.14
CA GLU A 46 -17.18 -9.24 15.56
C GLU A 46 -18.49 -8.54 15.17
N GLU A 47 -18.50 -7.92 14.01
CA GLU A 47 -19.69 -7.67 13.25
C GLU A 47 -19.44 -8.34 11.90
N SER A 48 -20.08 -9.49 11.72
CA SER A 48 -20.44 -10.01 10.42
C SER A 48 -21.10 -8.86 9.66
N ALA A 49 -20.32 -8.14 8.84
CA ALA A 49 -20.90 -7.23 7.88
C ALA A 49 -21.62 -8.09 6.85
N ASP A 50 -22.90 -8.33 7.11
CA ASP A 50 -23.85 -8.62 6.04
C ASP A 50 -23.61 -7.57 4.97
N VAL A 51 -23.23 -8.06 3.78
CA VAL A 51 -23.08 -7.25 2.58
C VAL A 51 -24.38 -6.47 2.39
N ALA A 52 -24.40 -5.22 2.85
CA ALA A 52 -25.43 -4.28 2.47
C ALA A 52 -25.24 -4.03 0.98
N ALA A 53 -25.92 -4.82 0.16
CA ALA A 53 -26.08 -4.62 -1.26
C ALA A 53 -26.86 -3.33 -1.50
N GLY A 54 -26.17 -2.21 -1.35
CA GLY A 54 -26.58 -0.93 -1.94
C GLY A 54 -26.47 -1.07 -3.44
N SER A 55 -27.57 -0.98 -4.14
CA SER A 55 -27.69 -1.03 -5.59
C SER A 55 -27.06 0.21 -6.25
N ALA A 56 -25.72 0.32 -6.18
CA ALA A 56 -24.93 1.12 -7.09
C ALA A 56 -24.33 0.16 -8.12
N SER A 57 -24.69 0.35 -9.36
CA SER A 57 -24.30 -0.43 -10.54
C SER A 57 -22.88 -1.01 -10.42
N ALA A 58 -22.78 -2.33 -10.40
CA ALA A 58 -21.55 -3.11 -10.35
C ALA A 58 -20.66 -2.84 -11.58
N LYS A 59 -19.89 -1.76 -11.57
CA LYS A 59 -18.83 -1.50 -12.56
C LYS A 59 -17.52 -2.20 -12.20
N HIS A 60 -17.36 -2.62 -10.96
CA HIS A 60 -16.11 -3.18 -10.44
C HIS A 60 -16.38 -4.50 -9.73
N GLY A 61 -15.61 -5.55 -10.06
CA GLY A 61 -15.58 -6.77 -9.31
C GLY A 61 -14.92 -6.58 -7.93
N VAL A 62 -14.94 -7.60 -7.08
CA VAL A 62 -14.43 -7.52 -5.72
C VAL A 62 -12.89 -7.40 -5.71
N THR A 63 -12.37 -6.45 -4.92
CA THR A 63 -10.94 -6.30 -4.69
C THR A 63 -10.53 -7.06 -3.43
N GLY A 64 -9.69 -8.09 -3.56
CA GLY A 64 -9.06 -8.75 -2.44
C GLY A 64 -7.89 -7.93 -1.90
N ILE A 65 -7.87 -7.63 -0.60
CA ILE A 65 -6.77 -6.92 0.06
C ILE A 65 -6.01 -7.92 0.92
N LEU A 66 -4.71 -8.14 0.67
CA LEU A 66 -3.88 -9.00 1.52
C LEU A 66 -3.82 -8.43 2.94
N ALA A 67 -4.42 -9.13 3.90
CA ALA A 67 -4.61 -8.66 5.27
C ALA A 67 -3.85 -9.50 6.31
N VAL A 68 -2.67 -10.00 5.94
CA VAL A 68 -1.81 -10.76 6.85
C VAL A 68 -0.89 -9.86 7.69
N GLN A 69 -0.51 -8.68 7.15
CA GLN A 69 0.30 -7.67 7.84
C GLN A 69 0.40 -6.40 6.98
N GLY A 70 0.43 -5.21 7.61
CA GLY A 70 0.67 -3.92 6.93
C GLY A 70 -0.57 -3.05 6.81
N ALA A 71 -0.55 -2.09 5.88
CA ALA A 71 -1.53 -1.01 5.70
C ALA A 71 -2.80 -1.44 4.94
N PHE A 72 -3.36 -2.61 5.27
CA PHE A 72 -4.55 -3.13 4.57
C PHE A 72 -5.84 -2.37 4.93
N ALA A 73 -5.94 -1.83 6.15
CA ALA A 73 -7.09 -1.07 6.59
C ALA A 73 -7.19 0.28 5.86
N GLU A 74 -6.06 0.91 5.59
CA GLU A 74 -5.95 2.16 4.86
C GLU A 74 -6.39 1.96 3.39
N HIS A 75 -5.97 0.87 2.75
CA HIS A 75 -6.48 0.52 1.42
C HIS A 75 -7.99 0.25 1.42
N ALA A 76 -8.52 -0.43 2.45
CA ALA A 76 -9.95 -0.65 2.58
C ALA A 76 -10.71 0.68 2.68
N ALA A 77 -10.21 1.63 3.49
CA ALA A 77 -10.79 2.97 3.60
C ALA A 77 -10.80 3.74 2.28
N MET A 78 -9.74 3.58 1.44
CA MET A 78 -9.71 4.17 0.10
C MET A 78 -10.81 3.57 -0.81
N LEU A 79 -10.97 2.24 -0.79
CA LEU A 79 -12.01 1.57 -1.58
C LEU A 79 -13.42 1.93 -1.10
N ASP A 80 -13.62 2.11 0.23
CA ASP A 80 -14.88 2.60 0.79
C ASP A 80 -15.24 4.00 0.27
N ARG A 81 -14.27 4.92 0.23
CA ARG A 81 -14.46 6.25 -0.37
C ARG A 81 -14.90 6.20 -1.83
N LEU A 82 -14.39 5.21 -2.56
CA LEU A 82 -14.72 4.98 -3.97
C LEU A 82 -16.00 4.17 -4.18
N GLY A 83 -16.62 3.65 -3.09
CA GLY A 83 -17.77 2.76 -3.19
C GLY A 83 -17.46 1.45 -3.93
N ALA A 84 -16.18 1.04 -3.95
CA ALA A 84 -15.72 -0.17 -4.62
C ALA A 84 -15.76 -1.37 -3.66
N PRO A 85 -16.34 -2.52 -4.05
CA PRO A 85 -16.42 -3.69 -3.18
C PRO A 85 -15.04 -4.30 -2.93
N TRP A 86 -14.79 -4.67 -1.68
CA TRP A 86 -13.54 -5.30 -1.27
C TRP A 86 -13.73 -6.42 -0.24
N LYS A 87 -12.71 -7.26 -0.08
CA LYS A 87 -12.66 -8.36 0.88
C LYS A 87 -11.24 -8.50 1.43
N LEU A 88 -11.10 -8.71 2.73
CA LEU A 88 -9.79 -9.01 3.35
C LEU A 88 -9.40 -10.46 3.10
N LEU A 89 -8.17 -10.67 2.62
CA LEU A 89 -7.57 -11.98 2.39
C LEU A 89 -6.61 -12.30 3.56
N ARG A 90 -7.04 -13.14 4.50
CA ARG A 90 -6.27 -13.56 5.67
C ARG A 90 -5.77 -14.99 5.58
N ALA A 91 -6.52 -15.84 4.86
CA ALA A 91 -6.19 -17.25 4.62
C ALA A 91 -6.70 -17.69 3.24
N ALA A 92 -6.27 -18.86 2.78
CA ALA A 92 -6.57 -19.35 1.43
C ALA A 92 -8.07 -19.42 1.12
N GLU A 93 -8.90 -19.74 2.13
CA GLU A 93 -10.37 -19.80 2.02
C GLU A 93 -11.04 -18.45 1.76
N ASP A 94 -10.34 -17.34 2.02
CA ASP A 94 -10.84 -16.00 1.69
C ASP A 94 -10.73 -15.69 0.20
N PHE A 95 -9.87 -16.41 -0.52
CA PHE A 95 -9.61 -16.20 -1.94
C PHE A 95 -10.57 -17.08 -2.78
N ASP A 96 -11.68 -16.51 -3.20
CA ASP A 96 -12.68 -17.20 -4.02
C ASP A 96 -12.82 -16.58 -5.42
N ASP A 97 -13.72 -17.13 -6.23
CA ASP A 97 -13.94 -16.73 -7.62
C ASP A 97 -14.49 -15.30 -7.78
N SER A 98 -14.96 -14.66 -6.69
CA SER A 98 -15.42 -13.27 -6.73
C SER A 98 -14.26 -12.26 -6.80
N ILE A 99 -13.03 -12.69 -6.52
CA ILE A 99 -11.85 -11.82 -6.52
C ILE A 99 -11.38 -11.53 -7.95
N ASP A 100 -11.58 -10.29 -8.37
CA ASP A 100 -11.17 -9.80 -9.69
C ASP A 100 -9.86 -9.01 -9.67
N ARG A 101 -9.51 -8.45 -8.54
CA ARG A 101 -8.32 -7.62 -8.31
C ARG A 101 -7.68 -7.94 -6.97
N VAL A 102 -6.37 -7.72 -6.85
CA VAL A 102 -5.65 -7.91 -5.58
C VAL A 102 -4.81 -6.69 -5.23
N ILE A 103 -4.87 -6.26 -3.96
CA ILE A 103 -3.95 -5.27 -3.38
C ILE A 103 -2.98 -5.99 -2.45
N LEU A 104 -1.68 -5.75 -2.65
CA LEU A 104 -0.58 -6.15 -1.78
C LEU A 104 -0.08 -4.91 -1.04
N PRO A 105 -0.49 -4.69 0.22
CA PRO A 105 -0.22 -3.45 0.94
C PRO A 105 1.23 -3.29 1.36
N GLY A 106 1.58 -2.06 1.71
CA GLY A 106 2.83 -1.76 2.40
C GLY A 106 2.92 -2.47 3.75
N GLY A 107 4.17 -2.72 4.21
CA GLY A 107 4.43 -3.45 5.45
C GLY A 107 5.87 -3.98 5.49
N GLU A 108 6.10 -5.12 6.16
CA GLU A 108 7.39 -5.79 6.18
C GLU A 108 7.37 -7.01 5.25
N SER A 109 8.07 -6.90 4.13
CA SER A 109 8.02 -7.86 3.02
C SER A 109 8.47 -9.28 3.39
N THR A 110 9.43 -9.43 4.32
CA THR A 110 9.88 -10.76 4.77
C THR A 110 8.80 -11.46 5.60
N THR A 111 8.15 -10.70 6.48
CA THR A 111 7.02 -11.19 7.28
C THR A 111 5.83 -11.53 6.40
N GLN A 112 5.47 -10.64 5.47
CA GLN A 112 4.39 -10.89 4.51
C GLN A 112 4.68 -12.15 3.67
N GLY A 113 5.92 -12.33 3.18
CA GLY A 113 6.31 -13.51 2.41
C GLY A 113 6.21 -14.82 3.19
N LYS A 114 6.52 -14.81 4.50
CA LYS A 114 6.33 -15.96 5.38
C LYS A 114 4.84 -16.23 5.62
N LEU A 115 4.06 -15.19 5.93
CA LEU A 115 2.63 -15.31 6.20
C LEU A 115 1.84 -15.75 4.96
N LEU A 116 2.16 -15.23 3.77
CA LEU A 116 1.57 -15.70 2.52
C LEU A 116 1.67 -17.22 2.36
N ARG A 117 2.83 -17.80 2.69
CA ARG A 117 3.03 -19.27 2.59
C ARG A 117 2.30 -20.01 3.71
N SER A 118 2.37 -19.53 4.95
CA SER A 118 1.75 -20.20 6.11
C SER A 118 0.22 -20.14 6.12
N THR A 119 -0.37 -19.11 5.52
CA THR A 119 -1.83 -18.96 5.35
C THR A 119 -2.37 -19.60 4.06
N GLY A 120 -1.49 -20.12 3.20
CA GLY A 120 -1.87 -20.70 1.90
C GLY A 120 -2.25 -19.68 0.83
N LEU A 121 -2.12 -18.37 1.07
CA LEU A 121 -2.48 -17.31 0.12
C LEU A 121 -1.50 -17.14 -1.03
N PHE A 122 -0.28 -17.69 -0.91
CA PHE A 122 0.74 -17.52 -1.95
C PHE A 122 0.30 -18.07 -3.31
N GLU A 123 -0.17 -19.31 -3.36
CA GLU A 123 -0.56 -19.98 -4.61
C GLU A 123 -1.78 -19.33 -5.30
N PRO A 124 -2.90 -19.03 -4.59
CA PRO A 124 -4.03 -18.34 -5.22
C PRO A 124 -3.65 -16.97 -5.79
N ILE A 125 -2.84 -16.18 -5.07
CA ILE A 125 -2.39 -14.87 -5.55
C ILE A 125 -1.43 -15.04 -6.74
N ALA A 126 -0.50 -16.00 -6.70
CA ALA A 126 0.39 -16.28 -7.83
C ALA A 126 -0.39 -16.70 -9.09
N ALA A 127 -1.41 -17.54 -8.94
CA ALA A 127 -2.31 -17.92 -10.03
C ALA A 127 -3.09 -16.74 -10.59
N HIS A 128 -3.57 -15.84 -9.73
CA HIS A 128 -4.26 -14.61 -10.11
C HIS A 128 -3.35 -13.70 -10.96
N ILE A 129 -2.09 -13.50 -10.53
CA ILE A 129 -1.08 -12.74 -11.27
C ILE A 129 -0.78 -13.40 -12.63
N ALA A 130 -0.56 -14.73 -12.64
CA ALA A 130 -0.27 -15.47 -13.86
C ALA A 130 -1.44 -15.45 -14.87
N ALA A 131 -2.67 -15.32 -14.39
CA ALA A 131 -3.86 -15.13 -15.21
C ALA A 131 -3.97 -13.71 -15.81
N GLY A 132 -3.02 -12.82 -15.54
CA GLY A 132 -3.02 -11.43 -16.03
C GLY A 132 -4.11 -10.56 -15.42
N LYS A 133 -4.62 -10.92 -14.24
CA LYS A 133 -5.60 -10.13 -13.51
C LYS A 133 -4.93 -8.96 -12.79
N PRO A 134 -5.67 -7.86 -12.50
CA PRO A 134 -5.12 -6.66 -11.89
C PRO A 134 -4.52 -6.90 -10.50
N VAL A 135 -3.31 -6.37 -10.28
CA VAL A 135 -2.62 -6.39 -8.99
C VAL A 135 -1.98 -5.05 -8.69
N PHE A 136 -2.17 -4.54 -7.49
CA PHE A 136 -1.55 -3.32 -7.01
C PHE A 136 -0.66 -3.60 -5.80
N GLY A 137 0.64 -3.27 -5.90
CA GLY A 137 1.59 -3.43 -4.79
C GLY A 137 2.13 -2.08 -4.32
N THR A 138 1.95 -1.74 -3.03
CA THR A 138 2.52 -0.53 -2.43
C THR A 138 3.69 -0.89 -1.51
N CYS A 139 4.80 -0.17 -1.58
CA CYS A 139 5.99 -0.33 -0.75
C CYS A 139 6.45 -1.82 -0.65
N ALA A 140 6.09 -2.53 0.42
CA ALA A 140 6.37 -3.96 0.55
C ALA A 140 5.71 -4.80 -0.57
N GLY A 141 4.52 -4.41 -1.03
CA GLY A 141 3.83 -5.05 -2.14
C GLY A 141 4.64 -4.97 -3.45
N MET A 142 5.30 -3.83 -3.73
CA MET A 142 6.24 -3.73 -4.86
C MET A 142 7.40 -4.72 -4.70
N ILE A 143 7.94 -4.88 -3.48
CA ILE A 143 9.01 -5.85 -3.18
C ILE A 143 8.53 -7.28 -3.45
N LEU A 144 7.30 -7.62 -3.06
CA LEU A 144 6.73 -8.96 -3.30
C LEU A 144 6.56 -9.24 -4.80
N LEU A 145 6.27 -8.24 -5.62
CA LEU A 145 6.07 -8.38 -7.06
C LEU A 145 7.38 -8.42 -7.85
N ALA A 146 8.47 -7.81 -7.34
CA ALA A 146 9.73 -7.64 -8.05
C ALA A 146 10.32 -8.94 -8.57
N ARG A 147 10.85 -8.92 -9.80
CA ARG A 147 11.61 -10.02 -10.41
C ARG A 147 12.82 -10.42 -9.58
N LYS A 148 13.46 -9.43 -8.97
CA LYS A 148 14.70 -9.62 -8.19
C LYS A 148 14.84 -8.50 -7.16
N LEU A 149 15.48 -8.82 -6.04
CA LEU A 149 15.93 -7.82 -5.06
C LEU A 149 17.45 -7.63 -5.21
N ASP A 150 17.90 -6.37 -5.24
CA ASP A 150 19.31 -6.03 -5.43
C ASP A 150 20.16 -6.41 -4.20
N ASN A 151 19.56 -6.35 -3.01
CA ASN A 151 20.23 -6.58 -1.73
C ASN A 151 19.67 -7.77 -0.93
N ASP A 152 18.96 -8.69 -1.60
CA ASP A 152 18.36 -9.88 -0.98
C ASP A 152 18.25 -10.99 -2.04
N SER A 153 18.43 -12.25 -1.64
CA SER A 153 18.27 -13.40 -2.53
C SER A 153 16.84 -13.91 -2.64
N ASN A 154 15.92 -13.41 -1.82
CA ASN A 154 14.53 -13.83 -1.86
C ASN A 154 13.84 -13.31 -3.11
N ILE A 155 13.06 -14.18 -3.75
CA ILE A 155 12.10 -13.84 -4.79
C ILE A 155 10.74 -14.36 -4.31
N TYR A 156 9.72 -13.49 -4.36
CA TYR A 156 8.37 -13.87 -3.98
C TYR A 156 7.55 -14.22 -5.23
N PHE A 157 6.79 -13.31 -5.79
CA PHE A 157 6.00 -13.58 -7.01
C PHE A 157 6.83 -13.45 -8.30
N GLY A 158 7.84 -12.56 -8.32
CA GLY A 158 8.72 -12.40 -9.48
C GLY A 158 8.03 -11.91 -10.76
N ALA A 159 6.88 -11.25 -10.63
CA ALA A 159 5.99 -10.93 -11.73
C ALA A 159 6.24 -9.56 -12.38
N LEU A 160 6.84 -8.62 -11.64
CA LEU A 160 7.18 -7.28 -12.13
C LEU A 160 8.62 -7.28 -12.65
N ASP A 161 8.82 -6.94 -13.92
CA ASP A 161 10.13 -6.88 -14.57
C ASP A 161 10.97 -5.70 -14.08
N ALA A 162 11.33 -5.75 -12.80
CA ALA A 162 12.15 -4.75 -12.14
C ALA A 162 13.06 -5.38 -11.08
N VAL A 163 14.22 -4.76 -10.86
CA VAL A 163 15.10 -5.03 -9.72
C VAL A 163 14.83 -3.96 -8.66
N VAL A 164 14.46 -4.38 -7.47
CA VAL A 164 14.07 -3.48 -6.38
C VAL A 164 15.09 -3.58 -5.24
N ARG A 165 15.48 -2.44 -4.68
CA ARG A 165 16.32 -2.37 -3.48
C ARG A 165 15.46 -2.02 -2.28
N ARG A 166 15.56 -2.82 -1.23
CA ARG A 166 14.87 -2.61 0.05
C ARG A 166 15.59 -1.54 0.89
N ASN A 167 14.84 -0.79 1.70
CA ASN A 167 15.37 0.19 2.66
C ASN A 167 16.34 1.20 2.02
N ALA A 168 15.98 1.75 0.89
CA ALA A 168 16.88 2.49 0.02
C ALA A 168 17.23 3.90 0.53
N TYR A 169 16.37 4.53 1.33
CA TYR A 169 16.52 5.93 1.75
C TYR A 169 17.35 6.12 3.02
N GLY A 170 18.01 5.08 3.54
CA GLY A 170 18.92 5.18 4.68
C GLY A 170 18.23 5.51 6.01
N ARG A 171 19.04 5.69 7.10
CA ARG A 171 18.50 5.97 8.44
C ARG A 171 18.03 7.42 8.63
N GLN A 172 18.53 8.37 7.82
CA GLN A 172 18.25 9.80 7.98
C GLN A 172 17.00 10.29 7.26
N LEU A 173 16.52 9.57 6.23
CA LEU A 173 15.30 9.89 5.48
C LEU A 173 14.28 8.75 5.63
N GLY A 174 14.01 8.34 6.86
CA GLY A 174 13.14 7.19 7.13
C GLY A 174 11.69 7.38 6.68
N SER A 175 11.18 8.59 6.73
CA SER A 175 9.83 8.96 6.27
C SER A 175 9.85 10.40 5.75
N PHE A 176 9.26 10.61 4.60
CA PHE A 176 9.14 11.94 3.99
C PHE A 176 7.94 11.95 3.03
N ALA A 177 7.54 13.16 2.63
CA ALA A 177 6.52 13.35 1.62
C ALA A 177 7.05 14.18 0.45
N ALA A 178 6.43 14.00 -0.70
CA ALA A 178 6.73 14.73 -1.93
C ALA A 178 5.48 14.84 -2.77
N THR A 179 5.52 15.63 -3.84
CA THR A 179 4.52 15.59 -4.92
C THR A 179 5.20 15.29 -6.24
N ALA A 180 4.53 14.56 -7.11
CA ALA A 180 5.00 14.32 -8.48
C ALA A 180 3.82 14.00 -9.40
N ASP A 181 4.03 14.15 -10.70
CA ASP A 181 3.11 13.64 -11.68
C ASP A 181 3.20 12.12 -11.75
N PHE A 182 2.05 11.44 -11.85
CA PHE A 182 1.95 10.00 -12.01
C PHE A 182 1.26 9.67 -13.33
N GLY A 183 1.79 8.70 -14.08
CA GLY A 183 1.30 8.36 -15.43
C GLY A 183 2.08 9.07 -16.55
N SER A 184 3.13 9.82 -16.20
CA SER A 184 3.99 10.51 -17.15
C SER A 184 5.36 9.86 -17.19
N SER A 185 5.76 9.33 -18.34
CA SER A 185 7.11 8.78 -18.57
C SER A 185 8.23 9.84 -18.57
N SER A 186 7.88 11.12 -18.49
CA SER A 186 8.80 12.27 -18.49
C SER A 186 9.00 12.86 -17.09
N GLY A 187 8.99 12.04 -16.05
CA GLY A 187 8.90 12.44 -14.67
C GLY A 187 10.13 13.11 -14.05
N ASP A 188 10.27 14.42 -14.17
CA ASP A 188 11.18 15.21 -13.32
C ASP A 188 10.50 16.49 -12.76
N SER A 189 9.17 16.48 -12.63
CA SER A 189 8.40 17.54 -11.93
C SER A 189 8.15 17.20 -10.46
N ALA A 190 9.09 16.51 -9.81
CA ALA A 190 8.92 16.13 -8.43
C ALA A 190 9.43 17.21 -7.48
N VAL A 191 8.63 17.63 -6.51
CA VAL A 191 9.00 18.57 -5.47
C VAL A 191 9.03 17.84 -4.12
N LEU A 192 10.18 17.91 -3.44
CA LEU A 192 10.28 17.46 -2.04
C LEU A 192 9.54 18.46 -1.15
N VAL A 193 8.69 17.96 -0.28
CA VAL A 193 8.01 18.77 0.73
C VAL A 193 8.90 18.80 1.98
N GLU A 194 9.32 19.99 2.39
CA GLU A 194 10.18 20.17 3.57
C GLU A 194 9.46 19.69 4.85
N PRO A 195 10.22 19.17 5.85
CA PRO A 195 9.66 18.77 7.13
C PRO A 195 8.92 19.95 7.79
N GLY A 196 7.61 19.82 7.98
CA GLY A 196 6.72 20.85 8.56
C GLY A 196 5.93 21.65 7.53
N GLU A 197 6.15 21.48 6.25
CA GLU A 197 5.32 22.03 5.18
C GLU A 197 4.13 21.09 4.94
N ARG A 198 2.93 21.67 4.72
CA ARG A 198 1.73 20.86 4.46
C ARG A 198 1.84 20.16 3.11
N VAL A 199 1.72 18.84 3.12
CA VAL A 199 1.56 18.07 1.90
C VAL A 199 0.13 18.31 1.40
N PRO A 200 -0.07 18.78 0.16
CA PRO A 200 -1.41 18.85 -0.43
C PRO A 200 -2.07 17.47 -0.38
N GLY A 201 -3.27 17.36 0.21
CA GLY A 201 -3.95 16.07 0.36
C GLY A 201 -3.79 15.37 1.71
N PHE A 202 -3.04 15.95 2.67
CA PHE A 202 -3.12 15.53 4.08
C PHE A 202 -4.31 16.22 4.76
N ALA A 203 -5.19 15.39 5.38
CA ALA A 203 -6.46 15.82 5.92
C ALA A 203 -6.36 16.97 6.93
N ASP A 204 -6.84 18.14 6.51
CA ASP A 204 -7.71 18.99 7.31
C ASP A 204 -8.90 19.31 6.40
N SER A 205 -10.05 18.83 6.77
CA SER A 205 -11.31 19.03 6.07
C SER A 205 -11.61 20.52 5.88
N ALA A 206 -11.28 21.07 4.74
CA ALA A 206 -11.85 22.23 4.06
C ALA A 206 -10.81 23.07 3.31
N SER A 207 -10.38 22.61 2.16
CA SER A 207 -10.11 23.46 0.99
C SER A 207 -9.69 22.58 -0.19
N GLY A 208 -10.55 22.45 -1.20
CA GLY A 208 -10.22 21.79 -2.45
C GLY A 208 -9.11 22.55 -3.17
N ALA A 209 -7.86 22.16 -2.97
CA ALA A 209 -6.80 22.46 -3.90
C ALA A 209 -7.04 21.55 -5.10
N GLY A 210 -7.30 22.12 -6.27
CA GLY A 210 -7.69 21.41 -7.48
C GLY A 210 -6.60 20.48 -7.97
N SER A 211 -6.69 19.24 -7.51
CA SER A 211 -5.94 18.11 -8.05
C SER A 211 -6.51 17.81 -9.43
N THR A 212 -5.73 17.99 -10.49
CA THR A 212 -6.20 17.81 -11.86
C THR A 212 -5.75 16.46 -12.41
N THR A 213 -6.67 15.79 -13.11
CA THR A 213 -6.36 14.62 -13.94
C THR A 213 -6.38 15.08 -15.39
N GLU A 214 -5.24 14.96 -16.06
CA GLU A 214 -5.17 15.21 -17.51
C GLU A 214 -5.34 13.89 -18.24
N ILE A 215 -6.37 13.82 -19.07
CA ILE A 215 -6.64 12.65 -19.93
C ILE A 215 -6.28 13.06 -21.36
N SER A 216 -5.20 12.49 -21.88
CA SER A 216 -4.91 12.48 -23.32
C SER A 216 -5.40 11.16 -23.91
N SER A 217 -5.52 11.10 -25.26
CA SER A 217 -6.03 9.91 -25.94
C SER A 217 -5.28 8.61 -25.63
N ASP A 218 -4.06 8.68 -25.12
CA ASP A 218 -3.18 7.53 -24.88
C ASP A 218 -2.62 7.42 -23.46
N SER A 219 -2.84 8.40 -22.57
CA SER A 219 -2.31 8.35 -21.19
C SER A 219 -3.16 9.14 -20.20
N ILE A 220 -3.32 8.58 -19.01
CA ILE A 220 -3.90 9.26 -17.85
C ILE A 220 -2.73 9.78 -17.02
N VAL A 221 -2.64 11.11 -16.87
CA VAL A 221 -1.63 11.75 -16.01
C VAL A 221 -2.31 12.35 -14.79
N LEU A 222 -1.90 11.91 -13.61
CA LEU A 222 -2.35 12.45 -12.34
C LEU A 222 -1.35 13.53 -11.92
N LYS A 223 -1.73 14.81 -12.05
CA LYS A 223 -0.88 15.93 -11.72
C LYS A 223 -0.75 16.11 -10.20
N ASP A 224 0.45 16.49 -9.76
CA ASP A 224 0.76 16.85 -8.37
C ASP A 224 0.26 15.80 -7.36
N PHE A 225 0.44 14.50 -7.68
CA PHE A 225 0.01 13.42 -6.81
C PHE A 225 0.89 13.37 -5.53
N PRO A 226 0.29 13.27 -4.32
CA PRO A 226 1.05 13.21 -3.08
C PRO A 226 1.72 11.84 -2.89
N LEU A 227 3.02 11.85 -2.66
CA LEU A 227 3.85 10.66 -2.45
C LEU A 227 4.27 10.61 -0.98
N VAL A 228 3.81 9.61 -0.24
CA VAL A 228 4.19 9.39 1.17
C VAL A 228 5.12 8.19 1.25
N PHE A 229 6.32 8.39 1.76
CA PHE A 229 7.32 7.35 1.92
C PHE A 229 7.54 7.02 3.40
N ILE A 230 7.57 5.73 3.72
CA ILE A 230 7.95 5.19 5.02
C ILE A 230 8.97 4.08 4.78
N ARG A 231 10.27 4.41 4.90
CA ARG A 231 11.37 3.47 4.64
C ARG A 231 11.20 2.68 3.33
N GLY A 232 10.76 3.39 2.28
CA GLY A 232 10.38 2.79 1.01
C GLY A 232 11.53 2.07 0.30
N PRO A 233 11.21 1.15 -0.61
CA PRO A 233 12.13 0.66 -1.61
C PRO A 233 12.38 1.70 -2.69
N PHE A 234 13.38 1.48 -3.54
CA PHE A 234 13.44 2.11 -4.85
C PHE A 234 13.73 1.08 -5.94
N VAL A 235 13.43 1.44 -7.18
CA VAL A 235 13.71 0.60 -8.33
C VAL A 235 15.16 0.81 -8.77
N ALA A 236 15.99 -0.23 -8.67
CA ALA A 236 17.38 -0.20 -9.09
C ALA A 236 17.55 -0.42 -10.60
N GLU A 237 16.64 -1.19 -11.21
CA GLU A 237 16.65 -1.49 -12.65
C GLU A 237 15.20 -1.72 -13.12
N VAL A 238 14.85 -1.14 -14.25
CA VAL A 238 13.56 -1.36 -14.93
C VAL A 238 13.80 -2.22 -16.17
N GLY A 239 13.13 -3.36 -16.25
CA GLY A 239 13.18 -4.21 -17.42
C GLY A 239 12.24 -3.71 -18.54
N SER A 240 12.39 -4.30 -19.72
CA SER A 240 11.69 -3.85 -20.93
C SER A 240 10.17 -4.07 -20.91
N ALA A 241 9.67 -4.94 -20.04
CA ALA A 241 8.23 -5.20 -19.92
C ALA A 241 7.51 -4.20 -18.99
N ALA A 242 8.25 -3.45 -18.17
CA ALA A 242 7.70 -2.48 -17.24
C ALA A 242 7.83 -1.05 -17.77
N THR A 243 6.83 -0.22 -17.48
CA THR A 243 6.78 1.20 -17.82
C THR A 243 6.93 2.02 -16.54
N VAL A 244 7.73 3.08 -16.59
CA VAL A 244 7.86 4.05 -15.50
C VAL A 244 6.63 4.95 -15.48
N GLU A 245 5.94 4.99 -14.34
CA GLU A 245 4.78 5.85 -14.12
C GLU A 245 5.15 7.13 -13.38
N THR A 246 6.15 7.07 -12.48
CA THR A 246 6.65 8.27 -11.80
C THR A 246 8.07 8.06 -11.27
N SER A 247 8.81 9.18 -11.20
CA SER A 247 10.15 9.23 -10.62
C SER A 247 10.25 10.40 -9.63
N LEU A 248 11.13 10.28 -8.63
CA LEU A 248 11.42 11.32 -7.66
C LEU A 248 12.92 11.50 -7.55
N SER A 249 13.42 12.70 -7.87
CA SER A 249 14.86 13.03 -7.85
C SER A 249 15.71 12.01 -8.62
N GLY A 250 15.26 11.61 -9.81
CA GLY A 250 15.94 10.63 -10.67
C GLY A 250 15.77 9.16 -10.27
N ASN A 251 15.07 8.86 -9.17
CA ASN A 251 14.77 7.49 -8.76
C ASN A 251 13.36 7.11 -9.21
N VAL A 252 13.24 5.96 -9.85
CA VAL A 252 11.94 5.41 -10.23
C VAL A 252 11.22 4.92 -8.97
N VAL A 253 10.00 5.42 -8.74
CA VAL A 253 9.18 5.11 -7.56
C VAL A 253 7.78 4.61 -7.90
N GLY A 254 7.40 4.59 -9.17
CA GLY A 254 6.14 4.03 -9.65
C GLY A 254 6.32 3.30 -10.97
N LEU A 255 5.75 2.11 -11.10
CA LEU A 255 5.85 1.24 -12.26
C LEU A 255 4.48 0.65 -12.64
N ARG A 256 4.30 0.41 -13.92
CA ARG A 256 3.21 -0.40 -14.47
C ARG A 256 3.74 -1.47 -15.43
N GLN A 257 3.14 -2.66 -15.37
CA GLN A 257 3.40 -3.72 -16.35
C GLN A 257 2.07 -4.45 -16.62
N GLY A 258 1.48 -4.18 -17.78
CA GLY A 258 0.14 -4.67 -18.09
C GLY A 258 -0.87 -4.21 -17.03
N LYS A 259 -1.44 -5.16 -16.28
CA LYS A 259 -2.37 -4.90 -15.17
C LYS A 259 -1.71 -4.92 -13.78
N ILE A 260 -0.40 -4.96 -13.70
CA ILE A 260 0.35 -4.80 -12.46
C ILE A 260 0.68 -3.32 -12.30
N LEU A 261 0.26 -2.74 -11.18
CA LEU A 261 0.62 -1.40 -10.71
C LEU A 261 1.48 -1.54 -9.47
N ALA A 262 2.58 -0.80 -9.37
CA ALA A 262 3.47 -0.88 -8.21
C ALA A 262 4.03 0.49 -7.84
N THR A 263 3.96 0.85 -6.56
CA THR A 263 4.50 2.11 -6.02
C THR A 263 5.46 1.84 -4.86
N ALA A 264 6.55 2.60 -4.80
CA ALA A 264 7.48 2.58 -3.67
C ALA A 264 6.95 3.38 -2.46
N PHE A 265 5.96 4.21 -2.68
CA PHE A 265 5.28 5.06 -1.71
C PHE A 265 3.90 4.49 -1.34
N HIS A 266 3.24 5.15 -0.40
CA HIS A 266 1.96 4.76 0.21
C HIS A 266 0.84 5.71 -0.20
N PRO A 267 0.16 5.51 -1.35
CA PRO A 267 -0.99 6.34 -1.73
C PRO A 267 -2.17 6.18 -0.77
N GLU A 268 -2.27 5.03 -0.10
CA GLU A 268 -3.29 4.73 0.90
C GLU A 268 -3.21 5.60 2.16
N LEU A 269 -2.08 6.27 2.39
CA LEU A 269 -1.88 7.19 3.51
C LEU A 269 -2.20 8.65 3.16
N THR A 270 -2.80 8.89 2.02
CA THR A 270 -3.23 10.23 1.57
C THR A 270 -4.75 10.28 1.46
N ASP A 271 -5.30 11.48 1.20
CA ASP A 271 -6.73 11.63 0.88
C ASP A 271 -7.02 11.53 -0.62
N ASP A 272 -5.99 11.31 -1.44
CA ASP A 272 -6.09 11.29 -2.90
C ASP A 272 -6.39 9.88 -3.42
N THR A 273 -7.59 9.67 -3.93
CA THR A 273 -8.06 8.36 -4.41
C THR A 273 -7.64 8.02 -5.83
N ARG A 274 -7.07 8.95 -6.59
CA ARG A 274 -6.84 8.83 -8.04
C ARG A 274 -6.01 7.62 -8.46
N ILE A 275 -5.00 7.20 -7.69
CA ILE A 275 -4.23 5.98 -8.01
C ILE A 275 -5.09 4.72 -7.78
N HIS A 276 -5.95 4.70 -6.74
CA HIS A 276 -6.88 3.61 -6.54
C HIS A 276 -7.95 3.57 -7.64
N GLU A 277 -8.46 4.72 -8.10
CA GLU A 277 -9.35 4.80 -9.27
C GLU A 277 -8.68 4.28 -10.54
N LEU A 278 -7.41 4.66 -10.78
CA LEU A 278 -6.62 4.13 -11.88
C LEU A 278 -6.50 2.61 -11.78
N PHE A 279 -6.18 2.08 -10.61
CA PHE A 279 -6.11 0.63 -10.38
C PHE A 279 -7.46 -0.07 -10.63
N LEU A 280 -8.56 0.51 -10.17
CA LEU A 280 -9.90 -0.04 -10.40
C LEU A 280 -10.30 -0.04 -11.89
N SER A 281 -9.65 0.75 -12.72
CA SER A 281 -9.90 0.82 -14.15
C SER A 281 -9.15 -0.24 -14.98
N LEU A 282 -8.16 -0.94 -14.38
CA LEU A 282 -7.35 -1.98 -15.02
C LEU A 282 -8.14 -3.30 -15.15
#